data_db1100ef89d8c7bcdb241d25da93b9d3
#
_entry.id   db1100ef89d8c7bcdb241d25da93b9d3
#
_cell.length_a   1.000
_cell.length_b   1.000
_cell.length_c   1.000
_cell.angle_alpha   90.00
_cell.angle_beta   90.00
_cell.angle_gamma   90.00
#
_symmetry.space_group_name_H-M   'P 1'
#
loop_
_entity.id
_entity.type
_entity.pdbx_description
1 polymer ?
#
loop_
_entity_poly.entity_id
_entity_poly.type
_entity_poly.pdbx_seq_one_letter_code
_entity_poly.pdbx_strand_id
1 'polypeptide(L)'
;MASTADFRNGLVLDIDGQLWTIIYFQHVKPGKGGAFVRTKLKNVLSGAVVDKTYRAGEKVTDVRLERRPVTYSYSDGQLYHFMDQQTYEMIPISGDLLGEDQLCYLKENMECEGLVHDGTVISVELPQFVELEITQTDPGFKGDTAQGGTKPATLETGAVIQVPLFIEQGEVVKVDRREEKYLTRVSS
;
A
#
# COMPACT_ATOMS: atom_id res chain seq x y z
N MET A 1 14.02 -19.78 -10.61
CA MET A 1 14.50 -18.62 -11.40
C MET A 1 13.43 -18.17 -12.38
N ALA A 2 13.19 -16.89 -12.44
CA ALA A 2 12.25 -16.25 -13.35
C ALA A 2 12.97 -15.49 -14.47
N SER A 3 12.23 -14.95 -15.40
CA SER A 3 12.73 -14.04 -16.42
C SER A 3 11.85 -12.80 -16.50
N THR A 4 12.25 -11.83 -17.32
CA THR A 4 11.44 -10.62 -17.52
C THR A 4 10.03 -10.91 -18.04
N ALA A 5 9.82 -12.08 -18.66
CA ALA A 5 8.48 -12.50 -19.10
C ALA A 5 7.52 -12.78 -17.94
N ASP A 6 8.05 -13.08 -16.77
CA ASP A 6 7.29 -13.38 -15.56
C ASP A 6 7.03 -12.14 -14.68
N PHE A 7 7.47 -10.97 -15.11
CA PHE A 7 7.32 -9.73 -14.34
C PHE A 7 5.85 -9.40 -14.12
N ARG A 8 5.54 -9.08 -12.87
CA ARG A 8 4.23 -8.58 -12.44
C ARG A 8 4.44 -7.68 -11.21
N ASN A 9 3.52 -6.80 -10.95
CA ASN A 9 3.53 -6.00 -9.74
C ASN A 9 3.41 -6.91 -8.51
N GLY A 10 4.26 -6.68 -7.52
CA GLY A 10 4.35 -7.52 -6.32
C GLY A 10 5.35 -8.67 -6.41
N LEU A 11 5.94 -8.95 -7.57
CA LEU A 11 7.02 -9.94 -7.66
C LEU A 11 8.25 -9.42 -6.90
N VAL A 12 8.82 -10.27 -6.05
CA VAL A 12 10.00 -9.93 -5.26
C VAL A 12 11.23 -10.55 -5.91
N LEU A 13 12.26 -9.74 -6.10
CA LEU A 13 13.53 -10.14 -6.68
C LEU A 13 14.64 -10.02 -5.65
N ASP A 14 15.57 -10.98 -5.67
CA ASP A 14 16.86 -10.86 -4.99
C ASP A 14 17.86 -10.22 -5.96
N ILE A 15 18.35 -9.06 -5.59
CA ILE A 15 19.38 -8.35 -6.34
C ILE A 15 20.54 -8.06 -5.38
N ASP A 16 21.64 -8.74 -5.57
CA ASP A 16 22.86 -8.62 -4.74
C ASP A 16 22.60 -8.78 -3.23
N GLY A 17 21.74 -9.74 -2.88
CA GLY A 17 21.39 -10.03 -1.49
C GLY A 17 20.34 -9.12 -0.88
N GLN A 18 19.80 -8.19 -1.67
CA GLN A 18 18.70 -7.32 -1.25
C GLN A 18 17.39 -7.69 -1.92
N LEU A 19 16.31 -7.58 -1.18
CA LEU A 19 14.97 -7.90 -1.68
C LEU A 19 14.29 -6.64 -2.22
N TRP A 20 13.80 -6.74 -3.45
CA TRP A 20 13.14 -5.66 -4.18
C TRP A 20 11.79 -6.11 -4.73
N THR A 21 10.76 -5.35 -4.48
CA THR A 21 9.43 -5.60 -5.05
C THR A 21 9.23 -4.80 -6.32
N ILE A 22 8.77 -5.42 -7.39
CA ILE A 22 8.36 -4.71 -8.59
C ILE A 22 7.06 -3.97 -8.31
N ILE A 23 7.10 -2.64 -8.38
CA ILE A 23 5.92 -1.79 -8.20
C ILE A 23 5.39 -1.24 -9.52
N TYR A 24 6.20 -1.28 -10.58
CA TYR A 24 5.83 -0.89 -11.94
C TYR A 24 6.77 -1.58 -12.92
N PHE A 25 6.25 -1.97 -14.08
CA PHE A 25 7.04 -2.49 -15.18
C PHE A 25 6.36 -2.17 -16.52
N GLN A 26 7.18 -2.04 -17.56
CA GLN A 26 6.73 -1.81 -18.92
C GLN A 26 7.65 -2.50 -19.92
N HIS A 27 7.07 -3.37 -20.75
CA HIS A 27 7.78 -3.97 -21.88
C HIS A 27 7.85 -2.97 -23.03
N VAL A 28 9.05 -2.71 -23.55
CA VAL A 28 9.28 -1.77 -24.66
C VAL A 28 9.93 -2.51 -25.80
N LYS A 29 9.33 -2.42 -26.99
CA LYS A 29 9.89 -2.93 -28.24
C LYS A 29 10.20 -1.75 -29.16
N PRO A 30 11.44 -1.22 -29.14
CA PRO A 30 11.79 -0.10 -30.01
C PRO A 30 11.86 -0.56 -31.48
N GLY A 31 11.64 0.36 -32.42
CA GLY A 31 11.75 0.08 -33.84
C GLY A 31 13.18 -0.25 -34.31
N LYS A 32 14.17 0.17 -33.55
CA LYS A 32 15.59 -0.18 -33.73
C LYS A 32 16.19 -0.54 -32.38
N GLY A 33 16.95 -1.63 -32.31
CA GLY A 33 17.57 -2.12 -31.07
C GLY A 33 16.80 -3.25 -30.40
N GLY A 34 17.36 -3.80 -29.31
CA GLY A 34 16.77 -4.90 -28.57
C GLY A 34 15.61 -4.47 -27.69
N ALA A 35 14.61 -5.33 -27.54
CA ALA A 35 13.52 -5.13 -26.58
C ALA A 35 14.05 -5.08 -25.15
N PHE A 36 13.44 -4.27 -24.32
CA PHE A 36 13.81 -4.12 -22.92
C PHE A 36 12.58 -3.94 -22.02
N VAL A 37 12.78 -4.07 -20.71
CA VAL A 37 11.74 -3.89 -19.71
C VAL A 37 12.19 -2.84 -18.71
N ARG A 38 11.43 -1.76 -18.60
CA ARG A 38 11.64 -0.74 -17.56
C ARG A 38 10.91 -1.16 -16.31
N THR A 39 11.57 -1.03 -15.17
CA THR A 39 10.97 -1.36 -13.88
C THR A 39 11.19 -0.26 -12.85
N LYS A 40 10.23 -0.12 -11.94
CA LYS A 40 10.43 0.55 -10.66
C LYS A 40 10.43 -0.51 -9.58
N LEU A 41 11.47 -0.49 -8.77
CA LEU A 41 11.70 -1.45 -7.70
C LEU A 41 11.68 -0.73 -6.36
N LYS A 42 10.95 -1.29 -5.40
CA LYS A 42 10.92 -0.80 -4.02
C LYS A 42 11.68 -1.78 -3.14
N ASN A 43 12.68 -1.29 -2.41
CA ASN A 43 13.41 -2.11 -1.45
C ASN A 43 12.47 -2.53 -0.31
N VAL A 44 12.42 -3.82 -0.02
CA VAL A 44 11.50 -4.39 0.98
C VAL A 44 11.83 -3.91 2.39
N LEU A 45 13.10 -3.68 2.71
CA LEU A 45 13.54 -3.28 4.04
C LEU A 45 13.65 -1.76 4.22
N SER A 46 14.17 -1.04 3.22
CA SER A 46 14.40 0.41 3.33
C SER A 46 13.27 1.27 2.78
N GLY A 47 12.41 0.70 1.95
CA GLY A 47 11.37 1.45 1.25
C GLY A 47 11.88 2.31 0.08
N ALA A 48 13.18 2.33 -0.18
CA ALA A 48 13.76 3.10 -1.27
C ALA A 48 13.25 2.61 -2.63
N VAL A 49 12.96 3.55 -3.52
CA VAL A 49 12.49 3.25 -4.88
C VAL A 49 13.57 3.60 -5.88
N VAL A 50 13.88 2.66 -6.77
CA VAL A 50 14.86 2.84 -7.84
C VAL A 50 14.28 2.39 -9.18
N ASP A 51 14.77 2.99 -10.25
CA ASP A 51 14.46 2.56 -11.61
C ASP A 51 15.54 1.60 -12.09
N LYS A 52 15.15 0.50 -12.72
CA LYS A 52 16.07 -0.47 -13.32
C LYS A 52 15.51 -0.97 -14.64
N THR A 53 16.39 -1.05 -15.64
CA THR A 53 16.05 -1.56 -16.96
C THR A 53 16.71 -2.93 -17.18
N TYR A 54 15.92 -3.89 -17.65
CA TYR A 54 16.35 -5.24 -17.99
C TYR A 54 16.24 -5.46 -19.48
N ARG A 55 17.11 -6.30 -20.02
CA ARG A 55 16.94 -6.79 -21.39
C ARG A 55 15.76 -7.77 -21.45
N ALA A 56 15.02 -7.78 -22.55
CA ALA A 56 13.97 -8.77 -22.72
C ALA A 56 14.53 -10.19 -22.65
N GLY A 57 13.91 -11.05 -21.85
CA GLY A 57 14.36 -12.41 -21.62
C GLY A 57 15.49 -12.57 -20.60
N GLU A 58 15.96 -11.49 -19.98
CA GLU A 58 16.98 -11.56 -18.93
C GLU A 58 16.46 -12.38 -17.75
N LYS A 59 17.34 -13.23 -17.22
CA LYS A 59 17.02 -14.07 -16.05
C LYS A 59 17.21 -13.27 -14.78
N VAL A 60 16.30 -13.49 -13.83
CA VAL A 60 16.29 -12.87 -12.50
C VAL A 60 16.09 -13.94 -11.45
N THR A 61 16.52 -13.64 -10.22
CA THR A 61 16.23 -14.49 -9.06
C THR A 61 14.99 -13.97 -8.37
N ASP A 62 13.90 -14.71 -8.48
CA ASP A 62 12.66 -14.41 -7.78
C ASP A 62 12.67 -15.03 -6.38
N VAL A 63 12.05 -14.34 -5.44
CA VAL A 63 11.92 -14.77 -4.06
C VAL A 63 10.44 -14.83 -3.70
N ARG A 64 10.02 -15.96 -3.14
CA ARG A 64 8.65 -16.10 -2.63
C ARG A 64 8.63 -15.68 -1.16
N LEU A 65 7.88 -14.65 -0.83
CA LEU A 65 7.62 -14.24 0.54
C LEU A 65 6.34 -14.91 1.04
N GLU A 66 6.40 -15.45 2.24
CA GLU A 66 5.20 -15.90 2.94
C GLU A 66 4.45 -14.69 3.46
N ARG A 67 3.13 -14.77 3.49
CA ARG A 67 2.26 -13.73 4.04
C ARG A 67 1.58 -14.24 5.29
N ARG A 68 1.55 -13.41 6.31
CA ARG A 68 1.02 -13.76 7.61
C ARG A 68 0.15 -12.63 8.17
N PRO A 69 -1.05 -12.93 8.73
CA PRO A 69 -1.89 -11.87 9.29
C PRO A 69 -1.23 -11.29 10.54
N VAL A 70 -1.20 -9.97 10.62
CA VAL A 70 -0.75 -9.20 11.76
C VAL A 70 -1.76 -8.13 12.10
N THR A 71 -1.82 -7.71 13.36
CA THR A 71 -2.73 -6.66 13.82
C THR A 71 -1.94 -5.48 14.33
N TYR A 72 -2.28 -4.27 13.88
CA TYR A 72 -1.66 -3.06 14.39
C TYR A 72 -2.08 -2.83 15.85
N SER A 73 -1.11 -2.59 16.71
CA SER A 73 -1.32 -2.39 18.14
C SER A 73 -1.15 -0.92 18.55
N TYR A 74 0.07 -0.38 18.47
CA TYR A 74 0.35 0.99 18.89
C TYR A 74 1.62 1.52 18.22
N SER A 75 1.83 2.84 18.34
CA SER A 75 3.06 3.51 17.94
C SER A 75 3.72 4.18 19.15
N ASP A 76 5.05 4.15 19.18
CA ASP A 76 5.85 4.90 20.14
C ASP A 76 6.38 6.24 19.57
N GLY A 77 5.93 6.61 18.37
CA GLY A 77 6.34 7.81 17.65
C GLY A 77 7.38 7.56 16.54
N GLN A 78 8.12 6.48 16.61
CA GLN A 78 9.11 6.08 15.59
C GLN A 78 8.81 4.72 15.00
N LEU A 79 8.44 3.78 15.86
CA LEU A 79 8.12 2.41 15.48
C LEU A 79 6.61 2.17 15.61
N TYR A 80 6.10 1.38 14.70
CA TYR A 80 4.72 0.91 14.69
C TYR A 80 4.72 -0.56 15.04
N HIS A 81 4.03 -0.92 16.11
CA HIS A 81 4.06 -2.27 16.67
C HIS A 81 2.86 -3.07 16.19
N PHE A 82 3.14 -4.18 15.54
CA PHE A 82 2.15 -5.13 15.04
C PHE A 82 2.27 -6.45 15.80
N MET A 83 1.14 -7.07 16.07
CA MET A 83 1.12 -8.38 16.69
C MET A 83 0.92 -9.47 15.63
N ASP A 84 1.81 -10.44 15.59
CA ASP A 84 1.65 -11.64 14.77
C ASP A 84 0.50 -12.48 15.33
N GLN A 85 -0.53 -12.72 14.55
CA GLN A 85 -1.72 -13.45 15.00
C GLN A 85 -1.48 -14.95 15.24
N GLN A 86 -0.39 -15.49 14.71
CA GLN A 86 -0.02 -16.90 14.91
C GLN A 86 0.88 -17.10 16.13
N THR A 87 1.89 -16.25 16.29
CA THR A 87 2.89 -16.37 17.36
C THR A 87 2.61 -15.46 18.56
N TYR A 88 1.74 -14.47 18.42
CA TYR A 88 1.45 -13.40 19.38
C TYR A 88 2.66 -12.52 19.73
N GLU A 89 3.71 -12.60 18.93
CA GLU A 89 4.88 -11.74 19.09
C GLU A 89 4.63 -10.34 18.55
N MET A 90 5.19 -9.34 19.23
CA MET A 90 5.15 -7.96 18.77
C MET A 90 6.30 -7.69 17.81
N ILE A 91 5.96 -7.09 16.66
CA ILE A 91 6.89 -6.81 15.58
C ILE A 91 6.98 -5.30 15.39
N PRO A 92 8.14 -4.69 15.67
CA PRO A 92 8.33 -3.26 15.43
C PRO A 92 8.66 -3.02 13.95
N ILE A 93 7.91 -2.12 13.32
CA ILE A 93 8.12 -1.70 11.93
C ILE A 93 8.35 -0.19 11.91
N SER A 94 9.41 0.25 11.23
CA SER A 94 9.72 1.67 11.06
C SER A 94 8.63 2.38 10.25
N GLY A 95 8.29 3.60 10.66
CA GLY A 95 7.38 4.45 9.89
C GLY A 95 7.90 4.76 8.48
N ASP A 96 9.21 4.85 8.31
CA ASP A 96 9.82 5.05 6.98
C ASP A 96 9.57 3.86 6.04
N LEU A 97 9.56 2.66 6.57
CA LEU A 97 9.28 1.45 5.80
C LEU A 97 7.82 1.37 5.37
N LEU A 98 6.88 1.73 6.26
CA LEU A 98 5.45 1.78 5.94
C LEU A 98 5.15 2.87 4.90
N GLY A 99 5.74 4.05 5.07
CA GLY A 99 5.51 5.22 4.24
C GLY A 99 4.26 6.00 4.67
N GLU A 100 4.27 7.30 4.39
CA GLU A 100 3.17 8.20 4.76
C GLU A 100 1.85 7.82 4.09
N ASP A 101 1.92 7.28 2.88
CA ASP A 101 0.77 6.80 2.12
C ASP A 101 0.00 5.66 2.81
N GLN A 102 0.68 4.86 3.64
CA GLN A 102 0.04 3.85 4.48
C GLN A 102 -0.27 4.38 5.88
N LEU A 103 0.64 5.15 6.47
CA LEU A 103 0.47 5.64 7.84
C LEU A 103 -0.78 6.49 8.03
N CYS A 104 -1.16 7.28 7.03
CA CYS A 104 -2.36 8.12 7.11
C CYS A 104 -3.67 7.32 7.06
N TYR A 105 -3.62 6.02 6.82
CA TYR A 105 -4.78 5.12 6.85
C TYR A 105 -4.71 4.08 7.96
N LEU A 106 -3.65 4.06 8.75
CA LEU A 106 -3.44 3.07 9.80
C LEU A 106 -4.27 3.38 11.05
N LYS A 107 -5.09 2.41 11.44
CA LYS A 107 -5.98 2.49 12.60
C LYS A 107 -5.65 1.37 13.59
N GLU A 108 -5.77 1.65 14.90
CA GLU A 108 -5.60 0.62 15.93
C GLU A 108 -6.50 -0.60 15.68
N ASN A 109 -5.98 -1.77 15.97
CA ASN A 109 -6.62 -3.07 15.74
C ASN A 109 -6.90 -3.40 14.27
N MET A 110 -6.33 -2.64 13.33
CA MET A 110 -6.44 -2.95 11.91
C MET A 110 -5.70 -4.25 11.58
N GLU A 111 -6.36 -5.14 10.87
CA GLU A 111 -5.74 -6.34 10.33
C GLU A 111 -4.92 -5.98 9.09
N CYS A 112 -3.64 -6.33 9.12
CA CYS A 112 -2.69 -6.08 8.05
C CYS A 112 -2.01 -7.39 7.64
N GLU A 113 -1.21 -7.32 6.60
CA GLU A 113 -0.49 -8.47 6.08
C GLU A 113 1.00 -8.30 6.32
N GLY A 114 1.60 -9.20 7.10
CA GLY A 114 3.02 -9.26 7.31
C GLY A 114 3.70 -10.06 6.20
N LEU A 115 4.79 -9.53 5.65
CA LEU A 115 5.64 -10.23 4.70
C LEU A 115 6.75 -10.93 5.46
N VAL A 116 6.84 -12.25 5.29
CA VAL A 116 7.77 -13.11 6.03
C VAL A 116 8.86 -13.63 5.10
N HIS A 117 10.10 -13.48 5.54
CA HIS A 117 11.27 -14.04 4.88
C HIS A 117 12.10 -14.78 5.93
N ASP A 118 12.42 -16.05 5.66
CA ASP A 118 13.17 -16.91 6.57
C ASP A 118 12.58 -16.94 8.00
N GLY A 119 11.25 -17.02 8.10
CA GLY A 119 10.54 -17.11 9.37
C GLY A 119 10.38 -15.80 10.13
N THR A 120 10.92 -14.68 9.61
CA THR A 120 10.87 -13.37 10.26
C THR A 120 9.99 -12.41 9.44
N VAL A 121 9.09 -11.69 10.11
CA VAL A 121 8.32 -10.61 9.48
C VAL A 121 9.24 -9.43 9.21
N ILE A 122 9.43 -9.10 7.94
CA ILE A 122 10.34 -8.04 7.51
C ILE A 122 9.64 -6.76 7.08
N SER A 123 8.35 -6.83 6.75
CA SER A 123 7.54 -5.70 6.34
C SER A 123 6.08 -5.97 6.61
N VAL A 124 5.26 -4.91 6.62
CA VAL A 124 3.81 -5.00 6.79
C VAL A 124 3.15 -4.15 5.72
N GLU A 125 2.07 -4.67 5.16
CA GLU A 125 1.25 -3.97 4.18
C GLU A 125 -0.19 -3.89 4.69
N LEU A 126 -0.77 -2.68 4.63
CA LEU A 126 -2.16 -2.45 4.97
C LEU A 126 -3.08 -3.03 3.88
N PRO A 127 -4.34 -3.40 4.21
CA PRO A 127 -5.30 -3.80 3.20
C PRO A 127 -5.54 -2.66 2.20
N GLN A 128 -5.85 -3.00 0.96
CA GLN A 128 -6.17 -2.02 -0.08
C GLN A 128 -7.41 -1.20 0.28
N PHE A 129 -8.41 -1.86 0.84
CA PHE A 129 -9.68 -1.23 1.22
C PHE A 129 -9.77 -1.11 2.73
N VAL A 130 -10.05 0.09 3.20
CA VAL A 130 -10.16 0.40 4.63
C VAL A 130 -11.51 1.06 4.92
N GLU A 131 -12.04 0.84 6.12
CA GLU A 131 -13.27 1.44 6.60
C GLU A 131 -12.92 2.41 7.73
N LEU A 132 -13.18 3.69 7.51
CA LEU A 132 -12.79 4.76 8.43
C LEU A 132 -13.92 5.77 8.61
N GLU A 133 -14.01 6.31 9.82
CA GLU A 133 -14.97 7.33 10.17
C GLU A 133 -14.55 8.71 9.66
N ILE A 134 -15.51 9.49 9.19
CA ILE A 134 -15.30 10.90 8.84
C ILE A 134 -15.32 11.73 10.14
N THR A 135 -14.20 12.35 10.48
CA THR A 135 -14.08 13.20 11.67
C THR A 135 -14.37 14.66 11.39
N GLN A 136 -14.17 15.10 10.15
CA GLN A 136 -14.43 16.49 9.75
C GLN A 136 -14.78 16.56 8.27
N THR A 137 -15.88 17.24 7.96
CA THR A 137 -16.25 17.62 6.59
C THR A 137 -17.24 18.77 6.65
N ASP A 138 -17.28 19.55 5.59
CA ASP A 138 -18.23 20.65 5.47
C ASP A 138 -19.62 20.13 5.07
N PRO A 139 -20.69 20.82 5.45
CA PRO A 139 -22.03 20.49 4.96
C PRO A 139 -22.10 20.67 3.44
N GLY A 140 -22.72 19.71 2.76
CA GLY A 140 -23.00 19.83 1.32
C GLY A 140 -24.24 20.69 1.09
N PHE A 141 -24.12 21.75 0.29
CA PHE A 141 -25.25 22.62 -0.06
C PHE A 141 -25.94 22.12 -1.33
N LYS A 142 -27.28 22.08 -1.31
CA LYS A 142 -28.07 21.83 -2.52
C LYS A 142 -27.87 22.98 -3.50
N GLY A 143 -27.39 22.67 -4.70
CA GLY A 143 -27.22 23.65 -5.76
C GLY A 143 -25.78 23.99 -6.12
N ASP A 144 -24.79 23.55 -5.34
CA ASP A 144 -23.38 23.80 -5.65
C ASP A 144 -22.89 23.06 -6.90
N THR A 145 -23.57 21.99 -7.28
CA THR A 145 -23.31 21.33 -8.55
C THR A 145 -24.53 20.55 -9.03
N ALA A 146 -24.88 20.73 -10.26
CA ALA A 146 -25.96 19.99 -10.91
C ALA A 146 -25.59 18.49 -11.12
N GLN A 147 -24.33 18.07 -10.95
CA GLN A 147 -23.86 16.73 -11.27
C GLN A 147 -22.65 16.32 -10.41
N GLY A 148 -22.91 15.54 -9.37
CA GLY A 148 -21.88 14.72 -8.74
C GLY A 148 -20.70 15.44 -8.12
N GLY A 149 -20.91 16.62 -7.53
CA GLY A 149 -19.86 17.34 -6.83
C GLY A 149 -19.30 16.57 -5.64
N THR A 150 -18.04 16.83 -5.33
CA THR A 150 -17.34 16.26 -4.18
C THR A 150 -16.89 17.37 -3.25
N LYS A 151 -16.57 16.97 -2.02
CA LYS A 151 -16.01 17.84 -0.99
C LYS A 151 -14.91 17.12 -0.24
N PRO A 152 -13.93 17.84 0.33
CA PRO A 152 -12.92 17.21 1.16
C PRO A 152 -13.52 16.72 2.48
N ALA A 153 -13.05 15.57 2.93
CA ALA A 153 -13.39 15.01 4.23
C ALA A 153 -12.13 14.45 4.89
N THR A 154 -11.99 14.73 6.18
CA THR A 154 -10.89 14.21 6.99
C THR A 154 -11.34 12.93 7.68
N LEU A 155 -10.56 11.87 7.52
CA LEU A 155 -10.76 10.58 8.15
C LEU A 155 -10.18 10.56 9.56
N GLU A 156 -10.63 9.64 10.39
CA GLU A 156 -10.17 9.47 11.79
C GLU A 156 -8.65 9.25 11.92
N THR A 157 -8.00 8.78 10.86
CA THR A 157 -6.54 8.57 10.80
C THR A 157 -5.77 9.79 10.29
N GLY A 158 -6.45 10.87 9.95
CA GLY A 158 -5.85 12.11 9.47
C GLY A 158 -5.77 12.25 7.95
N ALA A 159 -6.07 11.20 7.19
CA ALA A 159 -6.11 11.29 5.72
C ALA A 159 -7.27 12.16 5.26
N VAL A 160 -7.06 12.92 4.19
CA VAL A 160 -8.10 13.73 3.55
C VAL A 160 -8.41 13.16 2.18
N ILE A 161 -9.68 12.88 1.94
CA ILE A 161 -10.17 12.34 0.66
C ILE A 161 -11.35 13.16 0.14
N GLN A 162 -11.64 13.03 -1.14
CA GLN A 162 -12.84 13.61 -1.73
C GLN A 162 -14.03 12.64 -1.57
N VAL A 163 -15.11 13.14 -1.04
CA VAL A 163 -16.35 12.37 -0.82
C VAL A 163 -17.54 13.05 -1.49
N PRO A 164 -18.61 12.31 -1.83
CA PRO A 164 -19.86 12.93 -2.31
C PRO A 164 -20.42 13.95 -1.30
N LEU A 165 -21.14 14.92 -1.80
CA LEU A 165 -21.69 16.01 -0.97
C LEU A 165 -22.66 15.53 0.13
N PHE A 166 -23.29 14.35 -0.04
CA PHE A 166 -24.24 13.80 0.95
C PHE A 166 -23.57 13.15 2.17
N ILE A 167 -22.26 12.95 2.14
CA ILE A 167 -21.53 12.35 3.26
C ILE A 167 -21.41 13.36 4.39
N GLU A 168 -21.74 12.93 5.61
CA GLU A 168 -21.71 13.75 6.81
C GLU A 168 -20.65 13.28 7.81
N GLN A 169 -20.29 14.20 8.69
CA GLN A 169 -19.39 13.88 9.82
C GLN A 169 -20.00 12.78 10.69
N GLY A 170 -19.16 11.83 11.13
CA GLY A 170 -19.58 10.67 11.93
C GLY A 170 -19.95 9.44 11.11
N GLU A 171 -20.08 9.56 9.79
CA GLU A 171 -20.33 8.41 8.93
C GLU A 171 -19.05 7.63 8.68
N VAL A 172 -19.16 6.30 8.55
CA VAL A 172 -18.06 5.41 8.18
C VAL A 172 -18.10 5.17 6.69
N VAL A 173 -16.96 5.32 6.05
CA VAL A 173 -16.82 5.17 4.59
C VAL A 173 -15.77 4.12 4.28
N LYS A 174 -15.97 3.40 3.19
CA LYS A 174 -14.99 2.50 2.60
C LYS A 174 -14.16 3.25 1.58
N VAL A 175 -12.84 3.15 1.73
CA VAL A 175 -11.87 3.89 0.94
C VAL A 175 -10.90 2.92 0.27
N ASP A 176 -10.59 3.17 -1.00
CA ASP A 176 -9.45 2.55 -1.65
C ASP A 176 -8.20 3.36 -1.28
N ARG A 177 -7.39 2.81 -0.41
CA ARG A 177 -6.17 3.44 0.12
C ARG A 177 -5.12 3.71 -0.98
N ARG A 178 -5.02 2.82 -1.96
CA ARG A 178 -4.02 2.94 -3.04
C ARG A 178 -4.36 4.04 -4.02
N GLU A 179 -5.64 4.22 -4.32
CA GLU A 179 -6.12 5.27 -5.21
C GLU A 179 -6.57 6.53 -4.47
N GLU A 180 -6.63 6.47 -3.14
CA GLU A 180 -7.09 7.55 -2.27
C GLU A 180 -8.51 8.01 -2.61
N LYS A 181 -9.39 7.04 -2.87
CA LYS A 181 -10.75 7.29 -3.35
C LYS A 181 -11.81 6.72 -2.42
N TYR A 182 -12.87 7.51 -2.25
CA TYR A 182 -14.11 7.03 -1.67
C TYR A 182 -14.76 5.97 -2.57
N LEU A 183 -15.23 4.88 -1.97
CA LEU A 183 -15.93 3.81 -2.67
C LEU A 183 -17.41 3.78 -2.33
N THR A 184 -17.73 3.69 -1.06
CA THR A 184 -19.11 3.59 -0.59
C THR A 184 -19.22 3.98 0.87
N ARG A 185 -20.43 4.30 1.29
CA ARG A 185 -20.77 4.46 2.69
C ARG A 185 -21.00 3.07 3.30
N VAL A 186 -20.45 2.85 4.50
CA VAL A 186 -20.69 1.61 5.25
C VAL A 186 -21.98 1.78 6.05
N SER A 187 -22.98 0.95 5.74
CA SER A 187 -24.22 0.92 6.52
C SER A 187 -23.96 0.24 7.86
N SER A 188 -24.37 0.89 8.92
CA SER A 188 -24.38 0.33 10.28
C SER A 188 -25.41 -0.78 10.43
#